data_e364d1ddccdd03abd8776c127147c832
#
_entry.id   e364d1ddccdd03abd8776c127147c832
#
_cell.length_a   1.000
_cell.length_b   1.000
_cell.length_c   1.000
_cell.angle_alpha   90.00
_cell.angle_beta   90.00
_cell.angle_gamma   90.00
#
_symmetry.space_group_name_H-M   'P 1'
#
loop_
_entity.id
_entity.type
_entity.pdbx_description
1 polymer ?
#
loop_
_entity_poly.entity_id
_entity_poly.type
_entity_poly.pdbx_seq_one_letter_code
_entity_poly.pdbx_strand_id
1 'polypeptide(L)'
;MTTATAASVRAMLASVLPAARQDLEQLARIPSISADPGHRSDVARAAAQVAELARAAGAADVRTVSAGGAPAVIASWPPPEGAPTVLLYAHLDVQPT
;
A
#
# COMPACT_ATOMS: atom_id res chain seq x y z
N MET A 1 9.04 -16.49 19.88
CA MET A 1 8.43 -15.46 19.04
C MET A 1 7.40 -14.68 19.83
N THR A 2 7.45 -13.36 19.79
CA THR A 2 6.55 -12.52 20.57
C THR A 2 5.24 -12.33 19.81
N THR A 3 4.11 -12.60 20.46
CA THR A 3 2.80 -12.34 19.88
C THR A 3 2.49 -10.85 20.01
N ALA A 4 2.10 -10.23 18.89
CA ALA A 4 1.69 -8.84 18.88
C ALA A 4 0.34 -8.69 19.62
N THR A 5 0.26 -7.71 20.53
CA THR A 5 -0.96 -7.36 21.24
C THR A 5 -1.52 -6.05 20.70
N ALA A 6 -2.79 -5.77 21.02
CA ALA A 6 -3.38 -4.48 20.64
C ALA A 6 -2.59 -3.30 21.24
N ALA A 7 -2.08 -3.45 22.45
CA ALA A 7 -1.28 -2.40 23.09
C ALA A 7 0.06 -2.19 22.37
N SER A 8 0.76 -3.27 21.99
CA SER A 8 2.04 -3.17 21.26
C SER A 8 1.84 -2.59 19.86
N VAL A 9 0.75 -2.93 19.20
CA VAL A 9 0.42 -2.37 17.87
C VAL A 9 0.14 -0.87 17.98
N ARG A 10 -0.62 -0.45 18.97
CA ARG A 10 -0.89 0.99 19.21
C ARG A 10 0.39 1.78 19.46
N ALA A 11 1.30 1.21 20.27
CA ALA A 11 2.59 1.85 20.54
C ALA A 11 3.41 2.00 19.27
N MET A 12 3.43 0.98 18.41
CA MET A 12 4.13 1.01 17.14
C MET A 12 3.49 2.04 16.20
N LEU A 13 2.16 2.13 16.16
CA LEU A 13 1.45 3.12 15.33
C LEU A 13 1.90 4.54 15.67
N ALA A 14 2.02 4.89 16.93
CA ALA A 14 2.47 6.22 17.34
C ALA A 14 3.85 6.56 16.77
N SER A 15 4.75 5.57 16.67
CA SER A 15 6.10 5.78 16.16
C SER A 15 6.14 5.87 14.63
N VAL A 16 5.25 5.20 13.90
CA VAL A 16 5.29 5.18 12.43
C VAL A 16 4.37 6.21 11.77
N LEU A 17 3.39 6.75 12.49
CA LEU A 17 2.39 7.67 11.94
C LEU A 17 2.98 8.90 11.24
N PRO A 18 4.01 9.59 11.77
CA PRO A 18 4.57 10.75 11.06
C PRO A 18 5.11 10.41 9.68
N ALA A 19 5.83 9.29 9.54
CA ALA A 19 6.36 8.84 8.26
C ALA A 19 5.24 8.35 7.34
N ALA A 20 4.26 7.62 7.89
CA ALA A 20 3.11 7.14 7.12
C ALA A 20 2.29 8.30 6.56
N ARG A 21 2.13 9.37 7.32
CA ARG A 21 1.45 10.58 6.86
C ARG A 21 2.19 11.24 5.69
N GLN A 22 3.51 11.32 5.78
CA GLN A 22 4.33 11.86 4.69
C GLN A 22 4.20 11.01 3.42
N ASP A 23 4.21 9.68 3.58
CA ASP A 23 4.03 8.76 2.46
C ASP A 23 2.66 8.94 1.81
N LEU A 24 1.62 9.10 2.61
CA LEU A 24 0.27 9.35 2.10
C LEU A 24 0.19 10.69 1.36
N GLU A 25 0.81 11.73 1.90
CA GLU A 25 0.85 13.04 1.25
C GLU A 25 1.55 12.96 -0.11
N GLN A 26 2.65 12.22 -0.22
CA GLN A 26 3.35 12.01 -1.48
C GLN A 26 2.49 11.27 -2.49
N LEU A 27 1.78 10.23 -2.05
CA LEU A 27 0.86 9.49 -2.92
C LEU A 27 -0.27 10.40 -3.41
N ALA A 28 -0.85 11.20 -2.53
CA ALA A 28 -1.96 12.08 -2.87
C ALA A 28 -1.56 13.20 -3.84
N ARG A 29 -0.28 13.56 -3.90
CA ARG A 29 0.23 14.54 -4.86
C ARG A 29 0.37 13.98 -6.27
N ILE A 30 0.42 12.68 -6.43
CA ILE A 30 0.41 12.05 -7.75
C ILE A 30 -1.03 12.13 -8.27
N PRO A 31 -1.29 12.78 -9.42
CA PRO A 31 -2.67 12.89 -9.93
C PRO A 31 -3.12 11.56 -10.56
N SER A 32 -3.23 10.54 -9.73
CA SER A 32 -3.57 9.17 -10.12
C SER A 32 -5.08 9.03 -10.35
N ILE A 33 -5.61 9.81 -11.28
CA ILE A 33 -7.04 9.85 -11.61
C ILE A 33 -7.35 8.69 -12.54
N SER A 34 -7.81 7.58 -11.97
CA SER A 34 -8.05 6.34 -12.71
C SER A 34 -9.18 6.45 -13.74
N ALA A 35 -10.12 7.38 -13.52
CA ALA A 35 -11.23 7.62 -14.43
C ALA A 35 -10.82 8.39 -15.69
N ASP A 36 -9.64 8.98 -15.73
CA ASP A 36 -9.16 9.79 -16.84
C ASP A 36 -8.06 9.06 -17.61
N PRO A 37 -8.29 8.67 -18.89
CA PRO A 37 -7.25 8.03 -19.69
C PRO A 37 -5.97 8.84 -19.85
N GLY A 38 -6.05 10.17 -19.73
CA GLY A 38 -4.88 11.05 -19.77
C GLY A 38 -3.96 10.94 -18.57
N HIS A 39 -4.40 10.28 -17.49
CA HIS A 39 -3.64 10.09 -16.26
C HIS A 39 -3.16 8.64 -16.06
N ARG A 40 -3.15 7.82 -17.11
CA ARG A 40 -2.69 6.42 -17.00
C ARG A 40 -1.27 6.30 -16.48
N SER A 41 -0.36 7.16 -16.93
CA SER A 41 1.03 7.15 -16.46
C SER A 41 1.11 7.56 -14.99
N ASP A 42 0.25 8.45 -14.53
CA ASP A 42 0.19 8.84 -13.13
C ASP A 42 -0.33 7.70 -12.24
N VAL A 43 -1.34 6.97 -12.71
CA VAL A 43 -1.84 5.78 -12.00
C VAL A 43 -0.74 4.72 -11.90
N ALA A 44 0.00 4.47 -12.98
CA ALA A 44 1.12 3.53 -12.98
C ALA A 44 2.21 3.99 -12.01
N ARG A 45 2.50 5.28 -11.96
CA ARG A 45 3.49 5.85 -11.04
C ARG A 45 3.05 5.70 -9.58
N ALA A 46 1.77 5.92 -9.28
CA ALA A 46 1.22 5.72 -7.95
C ALA A 46 1.31 4.23 -7.54
N ALA A 47 1.00 3.32 -8.45
CA ALA A 47 1.15 1.89 -8.20
C ALA A 47 2.60 1.51 -7.89
N ALA A 48 3.56 2.06 -8.65
CA ALA A 48 4.98 1.83 -8.38
C ALA A 48 5.39 2.34 -6.99
N GLN A 49 4.88 3.49 -6.58
CA GLN A 49 5.15 4.07 -5.26
C GLN A 49 4.58 3.18 -4.16
N VAL A 50 3.35 2.67 -4.32
CA VAL A 50 2.75 1.75 -3.35
C VAL A 50 3.57 0.46 -3.25
N ALA A 51 4.04 -0.07 -4.38
CA ALA A 51 4.89 -1.26 -4.38
C ALA A 51 6.18 -1.02 -3.58
N GLU A 52 6.82 0.13 -3.74
CA GLU A 52 8.02 0.48 -2.97
C GLU A 52 7.73 0.62 -1.48
N LEU A 53 6.61 1.24 -1.11
CA LEU A 53 6.20 1.35 0.29
C LEU A 53 5.97 -0.02 0.91
N ALA A 54 5.37 -0.96 0.19
CA ALA A 54 5.17 -2.32 0.66
C ALA A 54 6.50 -3.04 0.87
N ARG A 55 7.46 -2.88 -0.04
CA ARG A 55 8.81 -3.45 0.12
C ARG A 55 9.52 -2.86 1.33
N ALA A 56 9.44 -1.56 1.50
CA ALA A 56 10.03 -0.88 2.65
C ALA A 56 9.41 -1.32 3.97
N ALA A 57 8.13 -1.72 3.95
CA ALA A 57 7.43 -2.26 5.11
C ALA A 57 7.71 -3.75 5.35
N GLY A 58 8.59 -4.35 4.57
CA GLY A 58 9.04 -5.73 4.78
C GLY A 58 8.25 -6.80 4.04
N ALA A 59 7.44 -6.43 3.04
CA ALA A 59 6.72 -7.43 2.25
C ALA A 59 7.71 -8.40 1.57
N ALA A 60 7.44 -9.68 1.68
CA ALA A 60 8.27 -10.73 1.09
C ALA A 60 8.01 -10.88 -0.40
N ASP A 61 6.79 -10.59 -0.85
CA ASP A 61 6.40 -10.67 -2.24
C ASP A 61 5.55 -9.44 -2.58
N VAL A 62 5.91 -8.75 -3.65
CA VAL A 62 5.17 -7.59 -4.15
C VAL A 62 5.01 -7.76 -5.65
N ARG A 63 3.75 -7.73 -6.11
CA ARG A 63 3.42 -7.87 -7.52
C ARG A 63 2.48 -6.77 -7.95
N THR A 64 2.70 -6.27 -9.16
CA THR A 64 1.75 -5.38 -9.83
C THR A 64 1.07 -6.20 -10.93
N VAL A 65 -0.25 -6.28 -10.86
CA VAL A 65 -1.05 -7.08 -11.79
C VAL A 65 -2.07 -6.20 -12.48
N SER A 66 -2.40 -6.55 -13.72
CA SER A 66 -3.42 -5.86 -14.50
C SER A 66 -4.18 -6.87 -15.34
N ALA A 67 -5.48 -6.70 -15.40
CA ALA A 67 -6.37 -7.54 -16.20
C ALA A 67 -7.06 -6.71 -17.29
N GLY A 68 -6.28 -5.87 -17.99
CA GLY A 68 -6.77 -4.98 -19.04
C GLY A 68 -7.22 -3.61 -18.56
N GLY A 69 -7.22 -3.39 -17.24
CA GLY A 69 -7.55 -2.10 -16.63
C GLY A 69 -6.38 -1.50 -15.87
N ALA A 70 -6.67 -0.67 -14.88
CA ALA A 70 -5.68 -0.07 -14.02
C ALA A 70 -4.93 -1.15 -13.22
N PRO A 71 -3.63 -0.90 -12.89
CA PRO A 71 -2.85 -1.88 -12.15
C PRO A 71 -3.32 -2.01 -10.70
N ALA A 72 -3.20 -3.20 -10.16
CA ALA A 72 -3.37 -3.49 -8.73
C ALA A 72 -2.04 -3.94 -8.15
N VAL A 73 -1.73 -3.49 -6.95
CA VAL A 73 -0.54 -3.93 -6.22
C VAL A 73 -0.96 -4.96 -5.19
N ILE A 74 -0.31 -6.13 -5.23
CA ILE A 74 -0.54 -7.21 -4.28
C ILE A 74 0.76 -7.42 -3.52
N ALA A 75 0.70 -7.30 -2.20
CA ALA A 75 1.84 -7.51 -1.34
C ALA A 75 1.50 -8.52 -0.27
N SER A 76 2.47 -9.34 0.11
CA SER A 76 2.27 -10.33 1.15
C SER A 76 3.46 -10.39 2.10
N TRP A 77 3.16 -10.61 3.37
CA TRP A 77 4.12 -10.81 4.43
C TRP A 77 4.03 -12.26 4.87
N PRO A 78 5.19 -12.94 5.08
CA PRO A 78 5.15 -14.35 5.46
C PRO A 78 4.47 -14.50 6.83
N PRO A 79 3.40 -15.31 6.92
CA PRO A 79 2.72 -15.51 8.18
C PRO A 79 3.55 -16.44 9.08
N PRO A 80 3.43 -16.32 10.41
CA PRO A 80 3.87 -17.36 11.30
C PRO A 80 3.11 -18.65 11.00
N GLU A 81 3.75 -19.81 11.14
CA GLU A 81 3.11 -21.09 10.90
C GLU A 81 1.85 -21.23 11.75
N GLY A 82 0.75 -21.65 11.11
CA GLY A 82 -0.53 -21.82 11.76
C GLY A 82 -1.33 -20.56 12.00
N ALA A 83 -0.80 -19.38 11.63
CA ALA A 83 -1.51 -18.12 11.80
C ALA A 83 -2.57 -17.93 10.72
N PRO A 84 -3.70 -17.28 11.06
CA PRO A 84 -4.69 -16.93 10.04
C PRO A 84 -4.16 -15.85 9.10
N THR A 85 -4.69 -15.83 7.89
CA THR A 85 -4.37 -14.80 6.91
C THR A 85 -5.42 -13.69 6.95
N VAL A 86 -4.96 -12.44 7.01
CA VAL A 86 -5.82 -11.25 6.94
C VAL A 86 -5.56 -10.56 5.62
N LEU A 87 -6.63 -10.28 4.89
CA LEU A 87 -6.56 -9.49 3.66
C LEU A 87 -6.92 -8.04 3.97
N LEU A 88 -5.99 -7.13 3.69
CA LEU A 88 -6.23 -5.70 3.77
C LEU A 88 -6.47 -5.16 2.36
N TYR A 89 -7.49 -4.33 2.21
CA TYR A 89 -7.82 -3.71 0.94
C TYR A 89 -7.88 -2.19 1.07
N ALA A 90 -7.30 -1.51 0.09
CA ALA A 90 -7.41 -0.06 -0.05
C ALA A 90 -7.21 0.33 -1.52
N HIS A 91 -7.73 1.46 -1.92
CA HIS A 91 -7.47 1.99 -3.26
C HIS A 91 -6.31 2.99 -3.21
N LEU A 92 -5.60 3.11 -4.34
CA LEU A 92 -4.45 4.02 -4.47
C LEU A 92 -4.74 5.25 -5.34
N ASP A 93 -5.81 5.21 -6.12
CA ASP A 93 -6.17 6.28 -7.03
C ASP A 93 -6.86 7.45 -6.31
N VAL A 94 -6.90 8.59 -6.98
CA VAL A 94 -7.57 9.79 -6.46
C VAL A 94 -8.74 10.18 -7.36
N GLN A 95 -9.65 10.97 -6.80
CA GLN A 95 -10.79 11.48 -7.54
C GLN A 95 -10.39 12.73 -8.34
N PRO A 96 -11.09 13.03 -9.46
CA PRO A 96 -10.91 14.30 -10.15
C PRO A 96 -11.25 15.49 -9.25
N THR A 97 -10.50 16.57 -9.39
CA THR A 97 -10.75 17.80 -8.66
C THR A 97 -11.62 18.75 -9.48
#